data_33f06a23d011e8026801898f3cc20565
#
_entry.id   33f06a23d011e8026801898f3cc20565
#
_cell.length_a   1.000
_cell.length_b   1.000
_cell.length_c   1.000
_cell.angle_alpha   90.00
_cell.angle_beta   90.00
_cell.angle_gamma   90.00
#
_symmetry.space_group_name_H-M   'P 1'
#
loop_
_entity.id
_entity.type
_entity.pdbx_description
1 polymer ?
#
loop_
_entity_poly.entity_id
_entity_poly.type
_entity_poly.pdbx_seq_one_letter_code
_entity_poly.pdbx_strand_id
1 'polypeptide(L)'
;GWYTEILANYIHYPGTLIAAQGSYYMDGFKKKMDSNPMFGRVEIVSLSSNLADPNSVDAIVTFRNLHNWLGPRMDSIFKSSMVALKPGGIFGVVEHRANPGTDLEAMKSSGYVTEAHAIEVALKNGFELVAKSEINANSKDTKDHPKGVWTLPPRLRLDDVDREKYESIGESDRMTLLFRKPL
;
A
#
# COMPACT_ATOMS: atom_id res chain seq x y z
N GLY A 1 8.69 5.74 2.24
CA GLY A 1 9.20 6.60 3.21
C GLY A 1 8.70 6.47 4.62
N TRP A 2 7.60 7.12 4.95
CA TRP A 2 7.15 7.26 6.34
C TRP A 2 6.96 5.93 7.08
N TYR A 3 6.28 4.96 6.47
CA TYR A 3 6.13 3.63 7.10
C TYR A 3 7.45 2.88 7.26
N THR A 4 8.43 3.07 6.37
CA THR A 4 9.77 2.50 6.53
C THR A 4 10.46 3.04 7.78
N GLU A 5 10.32 4.34 8.05
CA GLU A 5 10.88 4.96 9.25
C GLU A 5 10.28 4.38 10.55
N ILE A 6 8.96 4.15 10.55
CA ILE A 6 8.29 3.52 11.68
C ILE A 6 8.75 2.06 11.85
N LEU A 7 8.70 1.28 10.77
CA LEU A 7 9.03 -0.14 10.82
C LEU A 7 10.49 -0.41 11.16
N ALA A 8 11.41 0.43 10.70
CA ALA A 8 12.83 0.31 11.03
C ALA A 8 13.10 0.45 12.53
N ASN A 9 12.22 1.15 13.27
CA ASN A 9 12.31 1.25 14.72
C ASN A 9 11.78 0.00 15.46
N TYR A 10 10.89 -0.75 14.83
CA TYR A 10 10.26 -1.92 15.46
C TYR A 10 10.97 -3.23 15.11
N ILE A 11 11.58 -3.32 13.93
CA ILE A 11 12.26 -4.53 13.48
C ILE A 11 13.68 -4.54 14.02
N HIS A 12 13.87 -5.29 15.12
CA HIS A 12 15.17 -5.47 15.76
C HIS A 12 15.92 -6.69 15.21
N TYR A 13 17.26 -6.71 15.42
CA TYR A 13 18.09 -7.86 15.09
C TYR A 13 17.54 -9.15 15.74
N PRO A 14 17.47 -10.28 15.01
CA PRO A 14 18.01 -10.52 13.67
C PRO A 14 17.06 -10.16 12.50
N GLY A 15 15.96 -9.47 12.73
CA GLY A 15 15.02 -9.11 11.69
C GLY A 15 15.60 -8.15 10.66
N THR A 16 15.19 -8.30 9.40
CA THR A 16 15.56 -7.44 8.27
C THR A 16 14.33 -6.74 7.72
N LEU A 17 14.46 -5.46 7.38
CA LEU A 17 13.44 -4.69 6.69
C LEU A 17 13.88 -4.43 5.25
N ILE A 18 13.10 -4.92 4.28
CA ILE A 18 13.30 -4.67 2.86
C ILE A 18 12.29 -3.61 2.41
N ALA A 19 12.78 -2.49 1.90
CA ALA A 19 11.96 -1.38 1.40
C ALA A 19 11.96 -1.38 -0.14
N ALA A 20 10.83 -1.76 -0.76
CA ALA A 20 10.66 -1.73 -2.20
C ALA A 20 10.19 -0.35 -2.67
N GLN A 21 10.93 0.27 -3.61
CA GLN A 21 10.65 1.61 -4.14
C GLN A 21 10.54 1.62 -5.66
N GLY A 22 9.64 2.46 -6.18
CA GLY A 22 9.59 2.77 -7.61
C GLY A 22 10.85 3.53 -8.05
N SER A 23 11.31 3.29 -9.29
CA SER A 23 12.54 3.88 -9.82
C SER A 23 12.60 5.40 -9.69
N TYR A 24 11.49 6.09 -9.93
CA TYR A 24 11.41 7.55 -9.84
C TYR A 24 11.76 8.11 -8.44
N TYR A 25 11.46 7.37 -7.37
CA TYR A 25 11.70 7.82 -5.99
C TYR A 25 12.98 7.22 -5.38
N MET A 26 13.68 6.36 -6.09
CA MET A 26 14.77 5.54 -5.54
C MET A 26 15.91 6.38 -4.97
N ASP A 27 16.41 7.36 -5.71
CA ASP A 27 17.59 8.15 -5.29
C ASP A 27 17.27 9.03 -4.08
N GLY A 28 16.11 9.69 -4.10
CA GLY A 28 15.65 10.49 -2.96
C GLY A 28 15.42 9.64 -1.71
N PHE A 29 14.91 8.42 -1.90
CA PHE A 29 14.70 7.50 -0.79
C PHE A 29 16.02 6.98 -0.22
N LYS A 30 16.98 6.59 -1.05
CA LYS A 30 18.33 6.19 -0.63
C LYS A 30 18.99 7.30 0.16
N LYS A 31 19.04 8.52 -0.39
CA LYS A 31 19.61 9.68 0.30
C LYS A 31 18.99 9.92 1.67
N LYS A 32 17.66 9.73 1.81
CA LYS A 32 16.97 9.84 3.09
C LYS A 32 17.38 8.72 4.05
N MET A 33 17.51 7.49 3.60
CA MET A 33 17.93 6.37 4.45
C MET A 33 19.39 6.54 4.89
N ASP A 34 20.28 6.98 4.01
CA ASP A 34 21.70 7.21 4.31
C ASP A 34 21.92 8.37 5.30
N SER A 35 20.95 9.28 5.43
CA SER A 35 21.07 10.44 6.33
C SER A 35 20.95 10.09 7.82
N ASN A 36 20.52 8.87 8.17
CA ASN A 36 20.34 8.46 9.57
C ASN A 36 20.83 7.02 9.78
N PRO A 37 21.82 6.78 10.64
CA PRO A 37 22.38 5.44 10.94
C PRO A 37 21.33 4.40 11.36
N MET A 38 20.19 4.83 11.90
CA MET A 38 19.07 3.96 12.28
C MET A 38 18.58 3.13 11.09
N PHE A 39 18.67 3.67 9.87
CA PHE A 39 18.22 2.98 8.66
C PHE A 39 19.30 2.12 7.98
N GLY A 40 20.49 2.03 8.56
CA GLY A 40 21.60 1.24 7.99
C GLY A 40 21.33 -0.25 7.81
N ARG A 41 20.22 -0.76 8.37
CA ARG A 41 19.76 -2.15 8.20
C ARG A 41 18.62 -2.29 7.20
N VAL A 42 18.15 -1.19 6.62
CA VAL A 42 17.06 -1.23 5.62
C VAL A 42 17.66 -1.58 4.28
N GLU A 43 17.31 -2.75 3.77
CA GLU A 43 17.63 -3.13 2.40
C GLU A 43 16.68 -2.42 1.43
N ILE A 44 17.23 -1.82 0.37
CA ILE A 44 16.44 -1.07 -0.61
C ILE A 44 16.46 -1.80 -1.94
N VAL A 45 15.25 -2.18 -2.41
CA VAL A 45 15.08 -2.89 -3.67
C VAL A 45 14.16 -2.13 -4.64
N SER A 46 14.27 -2.44 -5.93
CA SER A 46 13.35 -1.88 -6.92
C SER A 46 11.99 -2.61 -6.88
N LEU A 47 10.90 -1.85 -6.91
CA LEU A 47 9.55 -2.39 -7.01
C LEU A 47 9.26 -3.03 -8.40
N SER A 48 10.13 -2.85 -9.38
CA SER A 48 10.02 -3.44 -10.73
C SER A 48 10.79 -4.74 -10.92
N SER A 49 11.48 -5.23 -9.89
CA SER A 49 12.28 -6.47 -9.90
C SER A 49 11.79 -7.46 -8.87
N ASN A 50 12.53 -8.54 -8.66
CA ASN A 50 12.26 -9.44 -7.54
C ASN A 50 12.36 -8.65 -6.22
N LEU A 51 11.34 -8.78 -5.38
CA LEU A 51 11.26 -8.06 -4.11
C LEU A 51 12.24 -8.62 -3.08
N ALA A 52 12.48 -9.92 -3.14
CA ALA A 52 13.42 -10.68 -2.31
C ALA A 52 13.64 -12.05 -2.95
N ASP A 53 14.55 -12.84 -2.40
CA ASP A 53 14.73 -14.22 -2.80
C ASP A 53 13.45 -15.04 -2.58
N PRO A 54 13.20 -16.09 -3.39
CA PRO A 54 12.02 -16.93 -3.23
C PRO A 54 11.92 -17.52 -1.81
N ASN A 55 10.72 -17.45 -1.22
CA ASN A 55 10.43 -18.02 0.11
C ASN A 55 11.35 -17.50 1.24
N SER A 56 11.76 -16.24 1.17
CA SER A 56 12.70 -15.65 2.13
C SER A 56 12.06 -14.72 3.16
N VAL A 57 10.92 -14.10 2.85
CA VAL A 57 10.29 -13.11 3.74
C VAL A 57 9.06 -13.67 4.47
N ASP A 58 8.86 -13.24 5.70
CA ASP A 58 7.75 -13.67 6.55
C ASP A 58 6.49 -12.85 6.31
N ALA A 59 6.66 -11.56 6.00
CA ALA A 59 5.56 -10.63 5.79
C ALA A 59 5.88 -9.58 4.72
N ILE A 60 4.86 -9.21 3.94
CA ILE A 60 4.88 -8.06 3.05
C ILE A 60 3.73 -7.14 3.45
N VAL A 61 3.97 -5.84 3.48
CA VAL A 61 2.93 -4.84 3.75
C VAL A 61 2.97 -3.71 2.74
N THR A 62 1.79 -3.21 2.36
CA THR A 62 1.66 -2.05 1.49
C THR A 62 0.59 -1.10 2.01
N PHE A 63 0.87 0.20 1.90
CA PHE A 63 0.01 1.24 2.44
C PHE A 63 -0.25 2.31 1.37
N ARG A 64 -1.50 2.40 0.91
CA ARG A 64 -1.97 3.44 -0.03
C ARG A 64 -1.15 3.48 -1.34
N ASN A 65 -0.97 2.31 -1.95
CA ASN A 65 -0.21 2.18 -3.19
C ASN A 65 -0.94 1.41 -4.30
N LEU A 66 -1.98 0.60 -3.98
CA LEU A 66 -2.64 -0.21 -5.01
C LEU A 66 -3.16 0.64 -6.16
N HIS A 67 -3.71 1.84 -5.85
CA HIS A 67 -4.19 2.77 -6.86
C HIS A 67 -3.10 3.23 -7.86
N ASN A 68 -1.82 3.23 -7.46
CA ASN A 68 -0.69 3.53 -8.34
C ASN A 68 -0.28 2.34 -9.23
N TRP A 69 -0.81 1.16 -8.96
CA TRP A 69 -0.43 -0.09 -9.62
C TRP A 69 -1.53 -0.70 -10.49
N LEU A 70 -2.73 -0.15 -10.47
CA LEU A 70 -3.91 -0.70 -11.16
C LEU A 70 -3.62 -1.15 -12.59
N GLY A 71 -4.12 -2.35 -12.93
CA GLY A 71 -3.86 -3.05 -14.18
C GLY A 71 -2.67 -4.03 -14.09
N PRO A 72 -1.94 -4.30 -15.19
CA PRO A 72 -0.91 -5.34 -15.26
C PRO A 72 0.21 -5.20 -14.22
N ARG A 73 0.51 -3.97 -13.79
CA ARG A 73 1.54 -3.72 -12.79
C ARG A 73 1.14 -4.28 -11.41
N MET A 74 -0.11 -4.13 -11.02
CA MET A 74 -0.61 -4.68 -9.76
C MET A 74 -0.49 -6.20 -9.74
N ASP A 75 -0.87 -6.85 -10.83
CA ASP A 75 -0.74 -8.30 -11.02
C ASP A 75 0.73 -8.75 -10.87
N SER A 76 1.66 -8.05 -11.51
CA SER A 76 3.10 -8.34 -11.43
C SER A 76 3.65 -8.20 -10.00
N ILE A 77 3.23 -7.18 -9.26
CA ILE A 77 3.68 -6.95 -7.87
C ILE A 77 3.13 -8.05 -6.95
N PHE A 78 1.85 -8.41 -7.10
CA PHE A 78 1.26 -9.50 -6.31
C PHE A 78 1.95 -10.83 -6.60
N LYS A 79 2.25 -11.12 -7.88
CA LYS A 79 3.02 -12.32 -8.26
C LYS A 79 4.41 -12.32 -7.65
N SER A 80 5.14 -11.20 -7.70
CA SER A 80 6.47 -11.09 -7.06
C SER A 80 6.40 -11.24 -5.54
N SER A 81 5.35 -10.71 -4.92
CA SER A 81 5.08 -10.88 -3.49
C SER A 81 4.83 -12.33 -3.13
N MET A 82 4.04 -13.04 -3.94
CA MET A 82 3.80 -14.48 -3.76
C MET A 82 5.10 -15.31 -3.83
N VAL A 83 6.01 -14.96 -4.74
CA VAL A 83 7.30 -15.65 -4.87
C VAL A 83 8.18 -15.39 -3.65
N ALA A 84 8.28 -14.14 -3.19
CA ALA A 84 9.16 -13.75 -2.09
C ALA A 84 8.71 -14.29 -0.72
N LEU A 85 7.40 -14.38 -0.48
CA LEU A 85 6.85 -14.87 0.79
C LEU A 85 7.17 -16.35 1.03
N LYS A 86 7.49 -16.69 2.26
CA LYS A 86 7.52 -18.10 2.74
C LYS A 86 6.12 -18.71 2.66
N PRO A 87 5.98 -20.05 2.53
CA PRO A 87 4.70 -20.70 2.77
C PRO A 87 4.13 -20.30 4.13
N GLY A 88 2.85 -19.94 4.18
CA GLY A 88 2.20 -19.39 5.37
C GLY A 88 2.49 -17.91 5.64
N GLY A 89 3.39 -17.27 4.90
CA GLY A 89 3.72 -15.85 5.03
C GLY A 89 2.54 -14.95 4.68
N ILE A 90 2.51 -13.75 5.25
CA ILE A 90 1.36 -12.83 5.16
C ILE A 90 1.59 -11.65 4.23
N PHE A 91 0.52 -11.17 3.58
CA PHE A 91 0.51 -9.93 2.81
C PHE A 91 -0.58 -9.00 3.32
N GLY A 92 -0.17 -7.93 4.02
CA GLY A 92 -1.04 -6.91 4.57
C GLY A 92 -1.23 -5.73 3.62
N VAL A 93 -2.48 -5.33 3.40
CA VAL A 93 -2.85 -4.24 2.50
C VAL A 93 -3.71 -3.23 3.23
N VAL A 94 -3.31 -1.96 3.19
CA VAL A 94 -4.16 -0.81 3.55
C VAL A 94 -4.29 0.08 2.34
N GLU A 95 -5.51 0.32 1.85
CA GLU A 95 -5.74 1.13 0.66
C GLU A 95 -7.03 1.95 0.75
N HIS A 96 -7.07 3.08 0.05
CA HIS A 96 -8.25 3.93 -0.11
C HIS A 96 -9.38 3.14 -0.75
N ARG A 97 -10.50 3.01 -0.07
CA ARG A 97 -11.60 2.12 -0.45
C ARG A 97 -12.64 2.84 -1.30
N ALA A 98 -12.79 2.43 -2.55
CA ALA A 98 -13.85 2.87 -3.45
C ALA A 98 -15.23 2.29 -3.05
N ASN A 99 -16.30 2.92 -3.53
CA ASN A 99 -17.62 2.34 -3.48
C ASN A 99 -17.70 1.08 -4.34
N PRO A 100 -18.49 0.06 -3.94
CA PRO A 100 -18.70 -1.12 -4.77
C PRO A 100 -19.19 -0.76 -6.18
N GLY A 101 -18.69 -1.46 -7.20
CA GLY A 101 -19.06 -1.24 -8.59
C GLY A 101 -18.31 -0.10 -9.29
N THR A 102 -17.40 0.61 -8.62
CA THR A 102 -16.51 1.59 -9.26
C THR A 102 -15.64 0.88 -10.31
N ASP A 103 -15.67 1.36 -11.55
CA ASP A 103 -14.90 0.80 -12.65
C ASP A 103 -13.40 1.16 -12.57
N LEU A 104 -12.60 0.49 -13.41
CA LEU A 104 -11.15 0.62 -13.38
C LEU A 104 -10.67 2.05 -13.67
N GLU A 105 -11.30 2.75 -14.61
CA GLU A 105 -10.88 4.11 -14.99
C GLU A 105 -11.24 5.11 -13.88
N ALA A 106 -12.39 4.96 -13.26
CA ALA A 106 -12.79 5.73 -12.10
C ALA A 106 -11.85 5.46 -10.90
N MET A 107 -11.44 4.21 -10.66
CA MET A 107 -10.43 3.89 -9.64
C MET A 107 -9.10 4.59 -9.92
N LYS A 108 -8.61 4.56 -11.15
CA LYS A 108 -7.35 5.22 -11.55
C LYS A 108 -7.40 6.74 -11.37
N SER A 109 -8.51 7.35 -11.74
CA SER A 109 -8.67 8.81 -11.70
C SER A 109 -8.88 9.35 -10.29
N SER A 110 -9.58 8.60 -9.44
CA SER A 110 -9.94 9.02 -8.09
C SER A 110 -8.92 8.62 -7.01
N GLY A 111 -8.09 7.60 -7.27
CA GLY A 111 -7.16 7.03 -6.30
C GLY A 111 -7.83 6.13 -5.24
N TYR A 112 -9.11 5.81 -5.41
CA TYR A 112 -9.81 4.82 -4.60
C TYR A 112 -9.86 3.49 -5.33
N VAL A 113 -9.68 2.39 -4.61
CA VAL A 113 -9.72 1.01 -5.16
C VAL A 113 -10.85 0.25 -4.52
N THR A 114 -11.63 -0.51 -5.31
CA THR A 114 -12.67 -1.36 -4.72
C THR A 114 -12.04 -2.53 -3.96
N GLU A 115 -12.64 -2.89 -2.85
CA GLU A 115 -12.21 -4.05 -2.06
C GLU A 115 -12.28 -5.33 -2.90
N ALA A 116 -13.34 -5.46 -3.71
CA ALA A 116 -13.51 -6.60 -4.61
C ALA A 116 -12.35 -6.75 -5.60
N HIS A 117 -11.88 -5.65 -6.22
CA HIS A 117 -10.76 -5.67 -7.16
C HIS A 117 -9.44 -6.08 -6.47
N ALA A 118 -9.17 -5.53 -5.28
CA ALA A 118 -7.98 -5.89 -4.53
C ALA A 118 -7.96 -7.38 -4.15
N ILE A 119 -9.11 -7.92 -3.72
CA ILE A 119 -9.26 -9.34 -3.39
C ILE A 119 -9.14 -10.21 -4.65
N GLU A 120 -9.80 -9.85 -5.75
CA GLU A 120 -9.73 -10.58 -7.01
C GLU A 120 -8.29 -10.76 -7.51
N VAL A 121 -7.51 -9.67 -7.54
CA VAL A 121 -6.10 -9.73 -7.96
C VAL A 121 -5.28 -10.58 -7.01
N ALA A 122 -5.51 -10.51 -5.70
CA ALA A 122 -4.81 -11.35 -4.73
C ALA A 122 -5.11 -12.84 -4.96
N LEU A 123 -6.39 -13.22 -5.06
CA LEU A 123 -6.82 -14.62 -5.27
C LEU A 123 -6.30 -15.16 -6.61
N LYS A 124 -6.36 -14.38 -7.68
CA LYS A 124 -5.80 -14.73 -9.00
C LYS A 124 -4.31 -15.07 -8.92
N ASN A 125 -3.57 -14.41 -8.04
CA ASN A 125 -2.13 -14.66 -7.82
C ASN A 125 -1.84 -15.72 -6.76
N GLY A 126 -2.86 -16.47 -6.31
CA GLY A 126 -2.72 -17.63 -5.43
C GLY A 126 -2.77 -17.31 -3.94
N PHE A 127 -3.03 -16.07 -3.53
CA PHE A 127 -3.22 -15.72 -2.13
C PHE A 127 -4.57 -16.22 -1.60
N GLU A 128 -4.63 -16.47 -0.29
CA GLU A 128 -5.87 -16.68 0.46
C GLU A 128 -6.23 -15.41 1.23
N LEU A 129 -7.48 -14.97 1.20
CA LEU A 129 -7.97 -13.91 2.08
C LEU A 129 -8.19 -14.49 3.47
N VAL A 130 -7.48 -13.97 4.47
CA VAL A 130 -7.55 -14.44 5.86
C VAL A 130 -8.48 -13.59 6.70
N ALA A 131 -8.36 -12.25 6.58
CA ALA A 131 -9.14 -11.33 7.40
C ALA A 131 -9.33 -9.98 6.72
N LYS A 132 -10.35 -9.26 7.20
CA LYS A 132 -10.61 -7.85 6.93
C LYS A 132 -10.74 -7.10 8.25
N SER A 133 -10.42 -5.80 8.24
CA SER A 133 -10.59 -4.94 9.40
C SER A 133 -11.11 -3.58 8.99
N GLU A 134 -12.02 -3.04 9.78
CA GLU A 134 -12.57 -1.68 9.62
C GLU A 134 -11.83 -0.64 10.48
N ILE A 135 -10.65 -0.98 11.01
CA ILE A 135 -9.86 -0.07 11.88
C ILE A 135 -9.49 1.24 11.19
N ASN A 136 -9.39 1.24 9.87
CA ASN A 136 -9.09 2.41 9.05
C ASN A 136 -10.30 2.93 8.26
N ALA A 137 -11.52 2.48 8.63
CA ALA A 137 -12.73 2.95 7.99
C ALA A 137 -13.06 4.39 8.40
N ASN A 138 -13.60 5.17 7.46
CA ASN A 138 -14.10 6.50 7.71
C ASN A 138 -15.44 6.71 6.99
N SER A 139 -16.54 6.62 7.71
CA SER A 139 -17.89 6.78 7.16
C SER A 139 -18.22 8.19 6.71
N LYS A 140 -17.40 9.20 7.06
CA LYS A 140 -17.56 10.59 6.58
C LYS A 140 -17.05 10.77 5.15
N ASP A 141 -16.19 9.87 4.66
CA ASP A 141 -15.63 9.92 3.33
C ASP A 141 -16.64 9.39 2.30
N THR A 142 -17.25 10.28 1.53
CA THR A 142 -18.24 9.96 0.50
C THR A 142 -17.62 9.49 -0.82
N LYS A 143 -16.31 9.66 -0.99
CA LYS A 143 -15.49 9.15 -2.13
C LYS A 143 -15.78 9.78 -3.50
N ASP A 144 -16.60 10.85 -3.53
CA ASP A 144 -17.02 11.59 -4.72
C ASP A 144 -16.36 12.97 -4.83
N HIS A 145 -15.18 13.11 -4.24
CA HIS A 145 -14.47 14.38 -4.15
C HIS A 145 -13.89 14.85 -5.49
N PRO A 146 -13.82 16.18 -5.74
CA PRO A 146 -13.42 16.75 -7.05
C PRO A 146 -12.04 16.36 -7.56
N LYS A 147 -11.10 16.06 -6.66
CA LYS A 147 -9.75 15.54 -6.98
C LYS A 147 -9.54 14.13 -6.41
N GLY A 148 -10.62 13.35 -6.32
CA GLY A 148 -10.57 12.03 -5.70
C GLY A 148 -10.03 12.09 -4.27
N VAL A 149 -9.34 11.05 -3.85
CA VAL A 149 -8.77 10.94 -2.50
C VAL A 149 -7.83 12.09 -2.12
N TRP A 150 -7.20 12.72 -3.10
CA TRP A 150 -6.26 13.81 -2.86
C TRP A 150 -6.94 15.14 -2.48
N THR A 151 -8.27 15.22 -2.52
CA THR A 151 -9.05 16.33 -1.96
C THR A 151 -8.96 16.35 -0.44
N LEU A 152 -8.83 15.15 0.18
CA LEU A 152 -8.79 14.97 1.62
C LEU A 152 -7.37 15.15 2.21
N PRO A 153 -7.25 15.33 3.54
CA PRO A 153 -5.98 15.28 4.24
C PRO A 153 -5.20 14.00 3.95
N PRO A 154 -3.86 14.06 3.94
CA PRO A 154 -3.02 15.24 4.19
C PRO A 154 -2.75 16.09 2.94
N ARG A 155 -3.31 15.74 1.77
CA ARG A 155 -2.99 16.41 0.50
C ARG A 155 -3.72 17.72 0.30
N LEU A 156 -5.03 17.79 0.58
CA LEU A 156 -5.88 18.98 0.44
C LEU A 156 -5.66 19.71 -0.90
N ARG A 157 -5.73 18.98 -2.03
CA ARG A 157 -5.39 19.49 -3.38
C ARG A 157 -6.31 20.59 -3.93
N LEU A 158 -7.28 21.03 -3.19
CA LEU A 158 -8.12 22.19 -3.51
C LEU A 158 -7.68 23.46 -2.75
N ASP A 159 -6.54 23.37 -2.06
CA ASP A 159 -5.96 24.45 -1.26
C ASP A 159 -6.98 25.03 -0.26
N ASP A 160 -7.43 26.27 -0.44
CA ASP A 160 -8.37 26.93 0.48
C ASP A 160 -9.86 26.69 0.11
N VAL A 161 -10.14 26.04 -1.04
CA VAL A 161 -11.53 25.78 -1.46
C VAL A 161 -12.14 24.70 -0.58
N ASP A 162 -13.19 25.07 0.17
CA ASP A 162 -13.92 24.21 1.10
C ASP A 162 -13.01 23.48 2.12
N ARG A 163 -11.89 24.08 2.48
CA ARG A 163 -10.84 23.48 3.31
C ARG A 163 -11.38 22.90 4.61
N GLU A 164 -12.14 23.68 5.36
CA GLU A 164 -12.74 23.24 6.64
C GLU A 164 -13.64 22.01 6.46
N LYS A 165 -14.39 21.95 5.36
CA LYS A 165 -15.22 20.78 5.02
C LYS A 165 -14.36 19.53 4.86
N TYR A 166 -13.29 19.60 4.08
CA TYR A 166 -12.43 18.44 3.84
C TYR A 166 -11.58 18.06 5.05
N GLU A 167 -11.13 19.02 5.83
CA GLU A 167 -10.46 18.75 7.11
C GLU A 167 -11.39 18.09 8.13
N SER A 168 -12.68 18.45 8.14
CA SER A 168 -13.68 17.84 9.03
C SER A 168 -14.03 16.40 8.66
N ILE A 169 -13.87 16.01 7.39
CA ILE A 169 -13.98 14.61 6.95
C ILE A 169 -12.81 13.82 7.49
N GLY A 170 -11.60 14.41 7.46
CA GLY A 170 -10.37 13.76 7.87
C GLY A 170 -9.74 12.93 6.74
N GLU A 171 -8.94 11.92 7.09
CA GLU A 171 -8.35 11.02 6.10
C GLU A 171 -9.41 10.13 5.44
N SER A 172 -9.12 9.65 4.24
CA SER A 172 -10.00 8.78 3.45
C SER A 172 -10.44 7.51 4.18
N ASP A 173 -11.58 7.00 3.79
CA ASP A 173 -12.00 5.63 4.11
C ASP A 173 -11.02 4.61 3.51
N ARG A 174 -10.55 3.66 4.32
CA ARG A 174 -9.54 2.68 3.88
C ARG A 174 -9.94 1.26 4.28
N MET A 175 -9.87 0.36 3.30
CA MET A 175 -9.88 -1.06 3.57
C MET A 175 -8.58 -1.50 4.23
N THR A 176 -8.65 -2.50 5.08
CA THR A 176 -7.50 -3.20 5.64
C THR A 176 -7.72 -4.69 5.42
N LEU A 177 -6.85 -5.31 4.60
CA LEU A 177 -6.97 -6.68 4.18
C LEU A 177 -5.72 -7.47 4.59
N LEU A 178 -5.93 -8.69 5.03
CA LEU A 178 -4.86 -9.64 5.32
C LEU A 178 -4.99 -10.85 4.40
N PHE A 179 -3.97 -11.06 3.60
CA PHE A 179 -3.81 -12.24 2.76
C PHE A 179 -2.70 -13.14 3.30
N ARG A 180 -2.70 -14.39 2.88
CA ARG A 180 -1.68 -15.39 3.21
C ARG A 180 -1.27 -16.17 1.97
N LYS A 181 0.02 -16.46 1.83
CA LYS A 181 0.50 -17.49 0.91
C LYS A 181 0.14 -18.86 1.48
N PRO A 182 -0.48 -19.77 0.70
CA PRO A 182 -0.74 -21.14 1.14
C PRO A 182 0.51 -21.85 1.67
N LEU A 183 0.30 -22.90 2.51
CA LEU A 183 1.36 -23.73 3.07
C LEU A 183 2.05 -24.59 2.00
#